data_06798825ff367b22d02764d7ca5a9f58
#
_entry.id   06798825ff367b22d02764d7ca5a9f58
#
_cell.length_a   1.000
_cell.length_b   1.000
_cell.length_c   1.000
_cell.angle_alpha   90.00
_cell.angle_beta   90.00
_cell.angle_gamma   90.00
#
_symmetry.space_group_name_H-M   'P 1'
#
loop_
_entity.id
_entity.type
_entity.pdbx_description
1 polymer ?
#
loop_
_entity_poly.entity_id
_entity_poly.type
_entity_poly.pdbx_seq_one_letter_code
_entity_poly.pdbx_strand_id
1 'polypeptide(L)'
;MLTMTEINDIRKAFFEEGMNISDIARDFSIDRKTVRKYLNQEDFNEKPPLAEKAKVITKLDPYMEEIDSWLEGDKKVRKKQRHTAKRVHARLQEIYPEFDVSYRTVADYVREKKKEIYQINTRSYLPLVHKTGEAQVDFGKADFYERGILYNGSYLNLSYPSSNAGYIQLFKGENRECLFEGLVRIFEYDGGVPNRLWFDNASTMVTTILKNQDMSKDRTDEKRIFTDSFLRFKEHHGFIAAFCNPSSGNEKGNVENKVGYHRRNFLVPVPEFDDLEEYNKELLERSVRDHDREHYRREGTIGELHEQDKTALLPLPTVPFDCSRYETYRIDNCGKFKIDGIYTYSTAPKYARSRVLVRITSDKVIPMDESQRPITEHARLYGKSRQESMNWIPYLTQLSRNPGALKYTGVYSMLPETVQVYLNGLNKRDQGKVLKVLAGLTERDGFAKATESISEAVSRDVRDLESLVTLHSHLNQDRVTERMELNNAHLPRLPEFEFKIPVYDALLERNKA
;
A
#
# COMPACT_ATOMS: atom_id res chain seq x y z
N MET A 1 21.66 -30.94 32.07
CA MET A 1 23.08 -31.36 32.16
C MET A 1 23.75 -30.28 32.98
N LEU A 2 24.60 -30.64 33.93
CA LEU A 2 25.32 -29.66 34.75
C LEU A 2 26.36 -28.92 33.89
N THR A 3 26.57 -27.65 34.16
CA THR A 3 27.61 -26.83 33.55
C THR A 3 28.99 -27.25 34.07
N MET A 4 30.06 -26.93 33.34
CA MET A 4 31.43 -27.23 33.80
C MET A 4 31.76 -26.52 35.11
N THR A 5 31.19 -25.34 35.37
CA THR A 5 31.35 -24.61 36.63
C THR A 5 30.75 -25.42 37.78
N GLU A 6 29.51 -25.86 37.65
CA GLU A 6 28.83 -26.69 38.69
C GLU A 6 29.55 -28.01 38.94
N ILE A 7 30.10 -28.63 37.87
CA ILE A 7 30.87 -29.88 38.00
C ILE A 7 32.18 -29.59 38.78
N ASN A 8 32.85 -28.49 38.49
CA ASN A 8 34.05 -28.07 39.19
C ASN A 8 33.78 -27.81 40.69
N ASP A 9 32.70 -27.11 40.98
CA ASP A 9 32.30 -26.81 42.36
C ASP A 9 31.99 -28.10 43.16
N ILE A 10 31.29 -29.07 42.53
CA ILE A 10 31.06 -30.38 43.13
C ILE A 10 32.36 -31.12 43.41
N ARG A 11 33.31 -31.10 42.50
CA ARG A 11 34.61 -31.74 42.65
C ARG A 11 35.45 -31.06 43.74
N LYS A 12 35.44 -29.73 43.80
CA LYS A 12 36.09 -28.94 44.80
C LYS A 12 35.55 -29.24 46.22
N ALA A 13 34.24 -29.23 46.37
CA ALA A 13 33.58 -29.58 47.66
C ALA A 13 33.99 -30.98 48.17
N PHE A 14 34.16 -31.95 47.24
CA PHE A 14 34.56 -33.32 47.62
C PHE A 14 36.06 -33.44 47.87
N PHE A 15 36.94 -33.02 46.95
CA PHE A 15 38.35 -33.27 46.99
C PHE A 15 39.17 -32.25 47.83
N GLU A 16 38.69 -31.02 47.90
CA GLU A 16 39.40 -29.93 48.62
C GLU A 16 38.76 -29.65 50.01
N GLU A 17 37.43 -29.63 50.08
CA GLU A 17 36.67 -29.27 51.29
C GLU A 17 36.26 -30.48 52.14
N GLY A 18 36.47 -31.70 51.63
CA GLY A 18 36.23 -32.94 52.36
C GLY A 18 34.75 -33.30 52.62
N MET A 19 33.82 -32.67 51.87
CA MET A 19 32.41 -32.91 52.04
C MET A 19 32.02 -34.33 51.57
N ASN A 20 31.05 -34.95 52.27
CA ASN A 20 30.55 -36.25 51.84
C ASN A 20 29.51 -36.12 50.71
N ILE A 21 29.34 -37.18 49.90
CA ILE A 21 28.45 -37.21 48.75
C ILE A 21 26.97 -36.85 49.10
N SER A 22 26.56 -37.13 50.33
CA SER A 22 25.16 -36.86 50.75
C SER A 22 24.93 -35.38 51.02
N ASP A 23 25.93 -34.70 51.56
CA ASP A 23 25.89 -33.26 51.82
C ASP A 23 26.02 -32.45 50.53
N ILE A 24 26.93 -32.84 49.62
CA ILE A 24 27.07 -32.26 48.30
C ILE A 24 25.75 -32.41 47.50
N ALA A 25 25.13 -33.58 47.54
CA ALA A 25 23.86 -33.81 46.85
C ALA A 25 22.72 -32.92 47.40
N ARG A 26 22.73 -32.58 48.70
CA ARG A 26 21.78 -31.70 49.34
C ARG A 26 22.05 -30.23 48.99
N ASP A 27 23.30 -29.80 49.11
CA ASP A 27 23.68 -28.40 48.93
C ASP A 27 23.52 -27.95 47.46
N PHE A 28 23.84 -28.83 46.52
CA PHE A 28 23.69 -28.54 45.08
C PHE A 28 22.29 -28.98 44.56
N SER A 29 21.39 -29.55 45.42
CA SER A 29 20.07 -30.00 45.04
C SER A 29 20.07 -31.00 43.86
N ILE A 30 21.01 -31.94 43.84
CA ILE A 30 21.19 -32.96 42.80
C ILE A 30 21.17 -34.37 43.38
N ASP A 31 20.91 -35.35 42.51
CA ASP A 31 20.89 -36.76 42.91
C ASP A 31 22.32 -37.28 43.22
N ARG A 32 22.45 -38.12 44.25
CA ARG A 32 23.71 -38.73 44.65
C ARG A 32 24.40 -39.55 43.53
N LYS A 33 23.61 -40.11 42.59
CA LYS A 33 24.16 -40.80 41.44
C LYS A 33 24.84 -39.80 40.49
N THR A 34 24.29 -38.60 40.35
CA THR A 34 24.85 -37.53 39.54
C THR A 34 26.16 -37.03 40.15
N VAL A 35 26.23 -36.85 41.48
CA VAL A 35 27.48 -36.50 42.19
C VAL A 35 28.55 -37.55 41.93
N ARG A 36 28.26 -38.87 42.16
CA ARG A 36 29.19 -39.97 41.93
C ARG A 36 29.67 -40.04 40.50
N LYS A 37 28.76 -39.83 39.53
CA LYS A 37 29.09 -39.81 38.10
C LYS A 37 30.17 -38.80 37.81
N TYR A 38 30.03 -37.58 38.26
CA TYR A 38 30.99 -36.49 37.97
C TYR A 38 32.27 -36.56 38.84
N LEU A 39 32.24 -37.16 40.03
CA LEU A 39 33.43 -37.42 40.83
C LEU A 39 34.32 -38.51 40.17
N ASN A 40 33.70 -39.55 39.57
CA ASN A 40 34.40 -40.64 38.91
C ASN A 40 34.69 -40.37 37.41
N GLN A 41 34.30 -39.23 36.92
CA GLN A 41 34.60 -38.85 35.54
C GLN A 41 36.05 -38.39 35.43
N GLU A 42 36.86 -39.07 34.59
CA GLU A 42 38.25 -38.76 34.35
C GLU A 42 38.46 -37.98 33.04
N ASP A 43 37.56 -38.20 32.06
CA ASP A 43 37.65 -37.58 30.76
C ASP A 43 36.65 -36.40 30.63
N PHE A 44 37.20 -35.18 30.55
CA PHE A 44 36.48 -33.93 30.35
C PHE A 44 36.79 -33.29 28.98
N ASN A 45 37.39 -34.04 28.06
CA ASN A 45 37.61 -33.52 26.72
C ASN A 45 36.26 -33.25 26.04
N GLU A 46 36.17 -32.17 25.29
CA GLU A 46 35.03 -31.91 24.41
C GLU A 46 34.94 -33.02 23.38
N LYS A 47 33.86 -33.77 23.44
CA LYS A 47 33.58 -34.76 22.42
C LYS A 47 33.00 -34.06 21.21
N PRO A 48 33.59 -34.20 20.01
CA PRO A 48 32.97 -33.67 18.82
C PRO A 48 31.54 -34.22 18.70
N PRO A 49 30.58 -33.39 18.23
CA PRO A 49 29.20 -33.87 18.05
C PRO A 49 29.23 -35.11 17.19
N LEU A 50 28.67 -36.22 17.72
CA LEU A 50 28.62 -37.51 17.03
C LEU A 50 28.02 -37.32 15.63
N ALA A 51 28.80 -37.57 14.61
CA ALA A 51 28.34 -37.76 13.26
C ALA A 51 27.34 -38.94 13.25
N GLU A 52 26.13 -38.65 12.81
CA GLU A 52 25.03 -39.59 12.55
C GLU A 52 24.58 -40.45 13.74
N LYS A 53 23.49 -40.05 14.38
CA LYS A 53 22.70 -40.93 15.22
C LYS A 53 22.20 -42.10 14.34
N ALA A 54 22.47 -43.35 14.78
CA ALA A 54 21.84 -44.53 14.19
C ALA A 54 20.34 -44.29 14.01
N LYS A 55 19.76 -44.63 12.84
CA LYS A 55 18.32 -44.49 12.55
C LYS A 55 17.53 -45.19 13.64
N VAL A 56 16.90 -44.43 14.50
CA VAL A 56 15.90 -44.94 15.45
C VAL A 56 14.65 -45.20 14.63
N ILE A 57 14.15 -46.43 14.64
CA ILE A 57 12.88 -46.81 14.02
C ILE A 57 11.79 -45.96 14.65
N THR A 58 11.09 -45.16 13.85
CA THR A 58 10.06 -44.26 14.30
C THR A 58 8.66 -44.78 13.92
N LYS A 59 7.63 -44.38 14.62
CA LYS A 59 6.22 -44.69 14.28
C LYS A 59 5.85 -44.23 12.85
N LEU A 60 6.66 -43.39 12.22
CA LEU A 60 6.43 -42.88 10.87
C LEU A 60 6.95 -43.81 9.79
N ASP A 61 7.91 -44.70 10.11
CA ASP A 61 8.62 -45.55 9.12
C ASP A 61 7.68 -46.31 8.19
N PRO A 62 6.57 -46.91 8.63
CA PRO A 62 5.66 -47.64 7.74
C PRO A 62 5.01 -46.76 6.65
N TYR A 63 4.96 -45.45 6.85
CA TYR A 63 4.27 -44.47 5.96
C TYR A 63 5.25 -43.69 5.10
N MET A 64 6.55 -43.85 5.30
CA MET A 64 7.58 -43.04 4.62
C MET A 64 7.56 -43.24 3.10
N GLU A 65 7.43 -44.48 2.61
CA GLU A 65 7.39 -44.78 1.18
C GLU A 65 6.22 -44.08 0.47
N GLU A 66 5.07 -44.02 1.13
CA GLU A 66 3.90 -43.36 0.57
C GLU A 66 4.05 -41.84 0.57
N ILE A 67 4.59 -41.27 1.65
CA ILE A 67 4.93 -39.85 1.70
C ILE A 67 5.90 -39.49 0.59
N ASP A 68 6.92 -40.30 0.39
CA ASP A 68 7.93 -40.11 -0.66
C ASP A 68 7.32 -40.15 -2.06
N SER A 69 6.41 -41.11 -2.30
CA SER A 69 5.66 -41.18 -3.55
C SER A 69 4.86 -39.91 -3.85
N TRP A 70 4.18 -39.39 -2.83
CA TRP A 70 3.42 -38.14 -3.00
C TRP A 70 4.31 -36.94 -3.27
N LEU A 71 5.43 -36.81 -2.55
CA LEU A 71 6.37 -35.71 -2.72
C LEU A 71 7.13 -35.80 -4.05
N GLU A 72 7.44 -37.00 -4.54
CA GLU A 72 8.01 -37.21 -5.88
C GLU A 72 7.01 -36.83 -6.98
N GLY A 73 5.74 -37.22 -6.82
CA GLY A 73 4.66 -36.84 -7.71
C GLY A 73 4.49 -35.30 -7.81
N ASP A 74 4.78 -34.59 -6.73
CA ASP A 74 4.72 -33.12 -6.68
C ASP A 74 5.70 -32.43 -7.64
N LYS A 75 6.73 -33.10 -8.12
CA LYS A 75 7.64 -32.54 -9.14
C LYS A 75 6.92 -32.13 -10.41
N LYS A 76 5.87 -32.87 -10.78
CA LYS A 76 5.07 -32.66 -12.00
C LYS A 76 3.92 -31.66 -11.79
N VAL A 77 3.68 -31.22 -10.54
CA VAL A 77 2.53 -30.37 -10.17
C VAL A 77 2.97 -28.93 -9.95
N ARG A 78 2.07 -27.98 -10.24
CA ARG A 78 2.32 -26.55 -10.01
C ARG A 78 2.67 -26.28 -8.54
N LYS A 79 3.68 -25.45 -8.28
CA LYS A 79 4.22 -25.16 -6.92
C LYS A 79 3.13 -24.88 -5.86
N LYS A 80 2.08 -24.17 -6.23
CA LYS A 80 0.95 -23.84 -5.31
C LYS A 80 0.00 -25.00 -5.02
N GLN A 81 0.11 -26.10 -5.74
CA GLN A 81 -0.73 -27.31 -5.58
C GLN A 81 0.05 -28.49 -4.99
N ARG A 82 1.31 -28.30 -4.59
CA ARG A 82 2.16 -29.33 -3.97
C ARG A 82 1.75 -29.56 -2.53
N HIS A 83 1.95 -30.78 -2.05
CA HIS A 83 1.66 -31.14 -0.68
C HIS A 83 2.43 -30.26 0.31
N THR A 84 1.73 -29.71 1.29
CA THR A 84 2.32 -29.11 2.49
C THR A 84 2.46 -30.19 3.56
N ALA A 85 3.33 -30.03 4.55
CA ALA A 85 3.44 -30.98 5.66
C ALA A 85 2.10 -31.20 6.37
N LYS A 86 1.29 -30.12 6.50
CA LYS A 86 -0.06 -30.19 7.09
C LYS A 86 -0.99 -31.06 6.23
N ARG A 87 -0.92 -30.96 4.91
CA ARG A 87 -1.74 -31.77 4.00
C ARG A 87 -1.28 -33.23 3.99
N VAL A 88 0.02 -33.49 4.06
CA VAL A 88 0.55 -34.86 4.20
C VAL A 88 0.02 -35.51 5.46
N HIS A 89 0.12 -34.84 6.60
CA HIS A 89 -0.39 -35.36 7.88
C HIS A 89 -1.91 -35.63 7.83
N ALA A 90 -2.71 -34.67 7.35
CA ALA A 90 -4.14 -34.85 7.22
C ALA A 90 -4.50 -36.01 6.26
N ARG A 91 -3.78 -36.15 5.15
CA ARG A 91 -4.01 -37.23 4.19
C ARG A 91 -3.67 -38.62 4.76
N LEU A 92 -2.62 -38.72 5.60
CA LEU A 92 -2.32 -39.96 6.31
C LEU A 92 -3.44 -40.33 7.30
N GLN A 93 -4.00 -39.36 8.01
CA GLN A 93 -5.17 -39.59 8.88
C GLN A 93 -6.42 -39.99 8.11
N GLU A 94 -6.62 -39.47 6.91
CA GLU A 94 -7.75 -39.82 6.05
C GLU A 94 -7.65 -41.27 5.52
N ILE A 95 -6.43 -41.74 5.21
CA ILE A 95 -6.18 -43.07 4.61
C ILE A 95 -6.02 -44.15 5.68
N TYR A 96 -5.39 -43.81 6.80
CA TYR A 96 -5.05 -44.75 7.89
C TYR A 96 -5.73 -44.29 9.18
N PRO A 97 -6.89 -44.87 9.54
CA PRO A 97 -7.59 -44.50 10.77
C PRO A 97 -6.77 -44.73 12.06
N GLU A 98 -5.80 -45.65 12.02
CA GLU A 98 -4.87 -45.98 13.12
C GLU A 98 -3.64 -45.06 13.18
N PHE A 99 -3.53 -44.07 12.29
CA PHE A 99 -2.36 -43.19 12.23
C PHE A 99 -2.29 -42.25 13.43
N ASP A 100 -1.35 -42.55 14.35
CA ASP A 100 -1.10 -41.82 15.60
C ASP A 100 0.33 -41.26 15.64
N VAL A 101 0.71 -40.47 14.62
CA VAL A 101 2.02 -39.80 14.57
C VAL A 101 1.81 -38.28 14.68
N SER A 102 2.62 -37.63 15.52
CA SER A 102 2.51 -36.20 15.72
C SER A 102 2.78 -35.43 14.43
N TYR A 103 2.05 -34.34 14.24
CA TYR A 103 2.28 -33.41 13.11
C TYR A 103 3.75 -32.97 13.02
N ARG A 104 4.42 -32.74 14.16
CA ARG A 104 5.83 -32.31 14.20
C ARG A 104 6.76 -33.33 13.55
N THR A 105 6.57 -34.62 13.86
CA THR A 105 7.37 -35.70 13.26
C THR A 105 7.20 -35.76 11.75
N VAL A 106 5.95 -35.68 11.26
CA VAL A 106 5.65 -35.62 9.82
C VAL A 106 6.25 -34.37 9.17
N ALA A 107 6.14 -33.22 9.81
CA ALA A 107 6.64 -31.96 9.29
C ALA A 107 8.18 -31.96 9.18
N ASP A 108 8.88 -32.50 10.16
CA ASP A 108 10.33 -32.63 10.15
C ASP A 108 10.78 -33.56 9.02
N TYR A 109 10.13 -34.74 8.86
CA TYR A 109 10.41 -35.66 7.77
C TYR A 109 10.16 -35.04 6.39
N VAL A 110 8.99 -34.45 6.18
CA VAL A 110 8.63 -33.80 4.91
C VAL A 110 9.61 -32.67 4.57
N ARG A 111 10.10 -31.92 5.58
CA ARG A 111 11.10 -30.87 5.37
C ARG A 111 12.42 -31.43 4.87
N GLU A 112 12.93 -32.48 5.51
CA GLU A 112 14.18 -33.11 5.11
C GLU A 112 14.04 -33.75 3.72
N LYS A 113 12.97 -34.52 3.49
CA LYS A 113 12.74 -35.18 2.20
C LYS A 113 12.56 -34.17 1.06
N LYS A 114 11.91 -33.06 1.28
CA LYS A 114 11.84 -31.99 0.27
C LYS A 114 13.20 -31.39 -0.06
N LYS A 115 14.11 -31.27 0.91
CA LYS A 115 15.50 -30.87 0.61
C LYS A 115 16.19 -31.83 -0.33
N GLU A 116 16.04 -33.15 -0.13
CA GLU A 116 16.57 -34.17 -1.00
C GLU A 116 15.93 -34.10 -2.39
N ILE A 117 14.60 -34.18 -2.47
CA ILE A 117 13.81 -34.25 -3.71
C ILE A 117 14.04 -33.04 -4.64
N TYR A 118 14.09 -31.85 -4.08
CA TYR A 118 14.26 -30.63 -4.86
C TYR A 118 15.72 -30.24 -5.00
N GLN A 119 16.67 -31.11 -4.54
CA GLN A 119 18.08 -30.78 -4.51
C GLN A 119 18.25 -29.29 -4.14
N ILE A 120 17.66 -28.92 -3.00
CA ILE A 120 17.91 -27.58 -2.44
C ILE A 120 19.39 -27.64 -2.08
N ASN A 121 20.21 -27.45 -3.10
CA ASN A 121 21.62 -27.16 -2.92
C ASN A 121 21.64 -26.01 -1.95
N THR A 122 22.12 -26.23 -0.76
CA THR A 122 22.68 -25.22 0.10
C THR A 122 23.90 -24.65 -0.61
N ARG A 123 23.68 -24.03 -1.80
CA ARG A 123 24.72 -23.21 -2.40
C ARG A 123 24.99 -22.16 -1.34
N SER A 124 26.17 -22.17 -0.78
CA SER A 124 26.67 -21.08 0.00
C SER A 124 26.66 -19.87 -0.92
N TYR A 125 25.72 -18.93 -0.68
CA TYR A 125 25.68 -17.69 -1.42
C TYR A 125 26.69 -16.75 -0.78
N LEU A 126 27.58 -16.21 -1.58
CA LEU A 126 28.40 -15.09 -1.13
C LEU A 126 27.49 -13.90 -0.95
N PRO A 127 27.53 -13.21 0.21
CA PRO A 127 26.74 -12.00 0.41
C PRO A 127 27.11 -10.97 -0.66
N LEU A 128 26.12 -10.44 -1.37
CA LEU A 128 26.34 -9.33 -2.29
C LEU A 128 26.78 -8.10 -1.49
N VAL A 129 27.91 -7.54 -1.89
CA VAL A 129 28.41 -6.28 -1.34
C VAL A 129 27.95 -5.17 -2.27
N HIS A 130 27.05 -4.33 -1.79
CA HIS A 130 26.65 -3.13 -2.51
C HIS A 130 27.60 -1.99 -2.21
N LYS A 131 27.96 -1.26 -3.24
CA LYS A 131 28.82 -0.08 -3.12
C LYS A 131 28.02 1.12 -2.60
N THR A 132 28.74 2.07 -2.06
CA THR A 132 28.20 3.36 -1.64
C THR A 132 27.50 4.06 -2.82
N GLY A 133 26.33 4.64 -2.58
CA GLY A 133 25.52 5.31 -3.59
C GLY A 133 24.72 4.38 -4.51
N GLU A 134 24.75 3.05 -4.30
CA GLU A 134 23.83 2.12 -4.97
C GLU A 134 22.53 2.00 -4.15
N ALA A 135 21.37 1.98 -4.84
CA ALA A 135 20.09 1.78 -4.19
C ALA A 135 19.27 0.66 -4.83
N GLN A 136 18.35 0.09 -4.07
CA GLN A 136 17.41 -0.95 -4.49
C GLN A 136 16.00 -0.39 -4.45
N VAL A 137 15.19 -0.72 -5.47
CA VAL A 137 13.82 -0.24 -5.64
C VAL A 137 12.87 -1.41 -5.72
N ASP A 138 11.79 -1.36 -4.95
CA ASP A 138 10.72 -2.36 -4.97
C ASP A 138 9.39 -1.74 -4.55
N PHE A 139 8.26 -2.37 -4.97
CA PHE A 139 6.93 -2.00 -4.53
C PHE A 139 6.42 -2.96 -3.44
N GLY A 140 5.79 -2.39 -2.42
CA GLY A 140 5.01 -3.11 -1.43
C GLY A 140 3.52 -2.79 -1.55
N LYS A 141 2.66 -3.68 -1.04
CA LYS A 141 1.22 -3.44 -0.95
C LYS A 141 0.88 -2.90 0.43
N ALA A 142 0.04 -1.85 0.47
CA ALA A 142 -0.50 -1.29 1.69
C ALA A 142 -1.87 -0.67 1.43
N ASP A 143 -2.77 -0.87 2.38
CA ASP A 143 -4.08 -0.23 2.39
C ASP A 143 -4.00 1.10 3.12
N PHE A 144 -4.85 2.05 2.75
CA PHE A 144 -4.97 3.35 3.41
C PHE A 144 -6.34 3.98 3.16
N TYR A 145 -6.71 4.92 4.01
CA TYR A 145 -7.90 5.75 3.84
C TYR A 145 -7.50 7.16 3.41
N GLU A 146 -8.09 7.65 2.31
CA GLU A 146 -8.01 9.05 1.90
C GLU A 146 -9.43 9.62 1.87
N ARG A 147 -9.68 10.64 2.70
CA ARG A 147 -11.01 11.24 2.90
C ARG A 147 -12.08 10.19 3.21
N GLY A 148 -11.75 9.23 4.07
CA GLY A 148 -12.64 8.14 4.47
C GLY A 148 -12.85 7.03 3.42
N ILE A 149 -12.22 7.10 2.24
CA ILE A 149 -12.31 6.07 1.19
C ILE A 149 -11.13 5.13 1.31
N LEU A 150 -11.40 3.83 1.44
CA LEU A 150 -10.37 2.79 1.50
C LEU A 150 -9.80 2.52 0.10
N TYR A 151 -8.49 2.60 -0.02
CA TYR A 151 -7.71 2.21 -1.20
C TYR A 151 -6.82 1.02 -0.90
N ASN A 152 -6.84 0.02 -1.79
CA ASN A 152 -5.85 -1.06 -1.80
C ASN A 152 -4.63 -0.59 -2.60
N GLY A 153 -3.78 0.17 -1.97
CA GLY A 153 -2.69 0.88 -2.61
C GLY A 153 -1.38 0.10 -2.69
N SER A 154 -0.35 0.81 -3.10
CA SER A 154 1.03 0.34 -3.16
C SER A 154 1.95 1.43 -2.67
N TYR A 155 3.10 1.07 -2.13
CA TYR A 155 4.16 2.03 -1.83
C TYR A 155 5.44 1.66 -2.53
N LEU A 156 6.09 2.66 -3.08
CA LEU A 156 7.45 2.55 -3.61
C LEU A 156 8.41 2.60 -2.43
N ASN A 157 9.35 1.68 -2.40
CA ASN A 157 10.45 1.64 -1.44
C ASN A 157 11.76 1.79 -2.19
N LEU A 158 12.56 2.76 -1.81
CA LEU A 158 13.96 2.90 -2.22
C LEU A 158 14.82 2.68 -0.98
N SER A 159 15.82 1.82 -1.07
CA SER A 159 16.73 1.55 0.04
C SER A 159 18.19 1.53 -0.41
N TYR A 160 19.09 2.06 0.42
CA TYR A 160 20.53 2.03 0.24
C TYR A 160 21.12 0.87 1.04
N PRO A 161 21.53 -0.25 0.40
CA PRO A 161 22.03 -1.41 1.15
C PRO A 161 23.33 -1.14 1.93
N SER A 162 24.12 -0.16 1.51
CA SER A 162 25.37 0.21 2.18
C SER A 162 25.14 0.82 3.57
N SER A 163 24.27 1.81 3.68
CA SER A 163 23.93 2.51 4.93
C SER A 163 22.70 1.95 5.63
N ASN A 164 21.90 1.13 4.94
CA ASN A 164 20.55 0.73 5.36
C ASN A 164 19.57 1.89 5.47
N ALA A 165 19.84 3.05 4.87
CA ALA A 165 18.87 4.12 4.70
C ALA A 165 17.74 3.70 3.75
N GLY A 166 16.59 4.32 3.86
CA GLY A 166 15.46 4.00 2.99
C GLY A 166 14.38 5.04 3.04
N TYR A 167 13.68 5.19 1.92
CA TYR A 167 12.58 6.13 1.70
C TYR A 167 11.37 5.41 1.14
N ILE A 168 10.18 5.90 1.46
CA ILE A 168 8.94 5.37 0.91
C ILE A 168 8.03 6.46 0.38
N GLN A 169 7.24 6.11 -0.65
CA GLN A 169 6.18 6.95 -1.21
C GLN A 169 4.94 6.10 -1.47
N LEU A 170 3.78 6.54 -1.02
CA LEU A 170 2.51 5.83 -1.13
C LEU A 170 1.76 6.23 -2.40
N PHE A 171 1.10 5.27 -3.06
CA PHE A 171 0.35 5.45 -4.29
C PHE A 171 -0.93 4.63 -4.30
N LYS A 172 -1.94 5.06 -5.06
CA LYS A 172 -3.18 4.31 -5.28
C LYS A 172 -3.00 3.08 -6.17
N GLY A 173 -1.88 2.98 -6.90
CA GLY A 173 -1.57 1.88 -7.80
C GLY A 173 -0.08 1.63 -7.95
N GLU A 174 0.24 0.70 -8.84
CA GLU A 174 1.61 0.30 -9.16
C GLU A 174 1.76 0.31 -10.69
N ASN A 175 2.21 1.42 -11.21
CA ASN A 175 2.41 1.63 -12.65
C ASN A 175 3.65 2.48 -12.89
N ARG A 176 3.94 2.73 -14.16
CA ARG A 176 5.13 3.48 -14.59
C ARG A 176 5.15 4.90 -14.02
N GLU A 177 4.02 5.58 -14.04
CA GLU A 177 3.88 6.96 -13.56
C GLU A 177 4.17 7.02 -12.06
N CYS A 178 3.63 6.08 -11.27
CA CYS A 178 3.91 5.97 -9.83
C CYS A 178 5.40 5.68 -9.55
N LEU A 179 6.03 4.82 -10.36
CA LEU A 179 7.45 4.51 -10.22
C LEU A 179 8.31 5.74 -10.45
N PHE A 180 8.13 6.42 -11.60
CA PHE A 180 8.98 7.55 -11.98
C PHE A 180 8.77 8.74 -11.03
N GLU A 181 7.53 9.07 -10.73
CA GLU A 181 7.19 10.17 -9.83
C GLU A 181 7.71 9.93 -8.41
N GLY A 182 7.56 8.70 -7.88
CA GLY A 182 8.09 8.36 -6.57
C GLY A 182 9.61 8.41 -6.51
N LEU A 183 10.30 7.95 -7.56
CA LEU A 183 11.77 8.06 -7.66
C LEU A 183 12.22 9.51 -7.74
N VAL A 184 11.59 10.34 -8.58
CA VAL A 184 11.94 11.77 -8.70
C VAL A 184 11.76 12.48 -7.37
N ARG A 185 10.64 12.29 -6.68
CA ARG A 185 10.39 12.90 -5.36
C ARG A 185 11.46 12.49 -4.33
N ILE A 186 11.87 11.21 -4.34
CA ILE A 186 12.92 10.74 -3.43
C ILE A 186 14.28 11.34 -3.82
N PHE A 187 14.63 11.38 -5.11
CA PHE A 187 15.90 11.96 -5.57
C PHE A 187 16.01 13.46 -5.22
N GLU A 188 14.94 14.21 -5.43
CA GLU A 188 14.88 15.63 -5.08
C GLU A 188 15.01 15.84 -3.57
N TYR A 189 14.35 15.00 -2.77
CA TYR A 189 14.39 15.08 -1.32
C TYR A 189 15.77 14.68 -0.74
N ASP A 190 16.39 13.63 -1.29
CA ASP A 190 17.71 13.15 -0.87
C ASP A 190 18.87 14.01 -1.42
N GLY A 191 18.57 14.86 -2.40
CA GLY A 191 19.51 15.82 -2.99
C GLY A 191 20.39 15.25 -4.09
N GLY A 192 20.09 14.07 -4.64
CA GLY A 192 20.86 13.46 -5.72
C GLY A 192 20.26 12.15 -6.22
N VAL A 193 20.87 11.62 -7.28
CA VAL A 193 20.42 10.38 -7.93
C VAL A 193 21.39 9.24 -7.59
N PRO A 194 20.93 8.08 -7.10
CA PRO A 194 21.81 6.92 -6.90
C PRO A 194 22.54 6.56 -8.18
N ASN A 195 23.86 6.30 -8.09
CA ASN A 195 24.68 6.00 -9.26
C ASN A 195 24.29 4.69 -9.94
N ARG A 196 23.70 3.74 -9.16
CA ARG A 196 23.14 2.50 -9.65
C ARG A 196 21.84 2.17 -8.92
N LEU A 197 20.81 1.83 -9.70
CA LEU A 197 19.51 1.39 -9.19
C LEU A 197 19.27 -0.08 -9.55
N TRP A 198 18.98 -0.87 -8.52
CA TRP A 198 18.65 -2.28 -8.64
C TRP A 198 17.12 -2.44 -8.62
N PHE A 199 16.57 -3.03 -9.69
CA PHE A 199 15.14 -3.24 -9.86
C PHE A 199 14.80 -4.72 -9.88
N ASP A 200 13.52 -5.04 -9.57
CA ASP A 200 12.95 -6.30 -9.99
C ASP A 200 12.62 -6.26 -11.50
N ASN A 201 12.44 -7.43 -12.11
CA ASN A 201 12.03 -7.55 -13.51
C ASN A 201 10.55 -7.19 -13.69
N ALA A 202 10.17 -5.95 -13.44
CA ALA A 202 8.81 -5.47 -13.61
C ALA A 202 8.49 -5.20 -15.08
N SER A 203 7.31 -5.60 -15.53
CA SER A 203 6.81 -5.38 -16.91
C SER A 203 6.70 -3.89 -17.29
N THR A 204 6.70 -3.01 -16.31
CA THR A 204 6.73 -1.55 -16.51
C THR A 204 8.06 -1.04 -17.10
N MET A 205 9.14 -1.80 -16.91
CA MET A 205 10.51 -1.44 -17.33
C MET A 205 11.02 -2.31 -18.47
N VAL A 206 10.65 -3.59 -18.49
CA VAL A 206 11.18 -4.59 -19.41
C VAL A 206 10.04 -5.17 -20.25
N THR A 207 10.09 -4.98 -21.57
CA THR A 207 9.11 -5.56 -22.51
C THR A 207 9.34 -7.04 -22.77
N THR A 208 10.59 -7.47 -22.87
CA THR A 208 10.94 -8.85 -23.22
C THR A 208 12.27 -9.23 -22.60
N ILE A 209 12.34 -10.44 -22.03
CA ILE A 209 13.58 -11.08 -21.61
C ILE A 209 13.90 -12.16 -22.66
N LEU A 210 14.88 -11.92 -23.50
CA LEU A 210 15.36 -12.91 -24.47
C LEU A 210 16.24 -13.92 -23.73
N LYS A 211 15.78 -15.16 -23.63
CA LYS A 211 16.59 -16.29 -23.16
C LYS A 211 17.41 -16.80 -24.34
N ASN A 212 18.73 -16.68 -24.30
CA ASN A 212 19.59 -17.34 -25.25
C ASN A 212 19.43 -18.87 -25.08
N GLN A 213 19.02 -19.55 -26.15
CA GLN A 213 18.90 -21.03 -26.18
C GLN A 213 20.24 -21.77 -26.28
N ASP A 214 21.36 -21.07 -26.38
CA ASP A 214 22.70 -21.69 -26.40
C ASP A 214 23.19 -21.97 -24.98
N MET A 215 23.10 -23.23 -24.60
CA MET A 215 23.43 -23.75 -23.27
C MET A 215 24.95 -23.84 -22.97
N SER A 216 25.82 -23.13 -23.66
CA SER A 216 27.27 -23.35 -23.56
C SER A 216 28.15 -22.15 -23.24
N LYS A 217 27.65 -21.06 -22.72
CA LYS A 217 28.52 -20.01 -22.14
C LYS A 217 27.78 -19.10 -21.18
N ASP A 218 28.41 -18.85 -20.05
CA ASP A 218 28.14 -17.88 -18.96
C ASP A 218 26.75 -17.24 -18.90
N ARG A 219 26.05 -17.48 -17.79
CA ARG A 219 24.70 -17.02 -17.43
C ARG A 219 24.53 -15.50 -17.34
N THR A 220 25.40 -14.68 -17.92
CA THR A 220 25.44 -13.24 -17.73
C THR A 220 24.78 -12.41 -18.83
N ASP A 221 24.36 -13.02 -19.96
CA ASP A 221 23.82 -12.26 -21.09
C ASP A 221 22.33 -12.55 -21.39
N GLU A 222 21.45 -12.39 -20.40
CA GLU A 222 20.03 -12.19 -20.69
C GLU A 222 19.84 -10.79 -21.31
N LYS A 223 19.65 -10.73 -22.63
CA LYS A 223 19.38 -9.45 -23.32
C LYS A 223 17.96 -9.00 -22.99
N ARG A 224 17.83 -7.99 -22.12
CA ARG A 224 16.57 -7.35 -21.76
C ARG A 224 16.26 -6.23 -22.74
N ILE A 225 15.03 -6.21 -23.25
CA ILE A 225 14.52 -5.09 -24.04
C ILE A 225 13.72 -4.20 -23.12
N PHE A 226 14.21 -2.99 -22.90
CA PHE A 226 13.56 -1.98 -22.05
C PHE A 226 12.48 -1.22 -22.81
N THR A 227 11.53 -0.67 -22.06
CA THR A 227 10.57 0.28 -22.62
C THR A 227 11.26 1.61 -22.93
N ASP A 228 10.87 2.29 -24.01
CA ASP A 228 11.43 3.60 -24.38
C ASP A 228 11.31 4.63 -23.25
N SER A 229 10.20 4.59 -22.52
CA SER A 229 9.98 5.48 -21.38
C SER A 229 10.97 5.25 -20.24
N PHE A 230 11.31 3.98 -19.95
CA PHE A 230 12.31 3.68 -18.94
C PHE A 230 13.72 4.09 -19.40
N LEU A 231 14.05 3.88 -20.67
CA LEU A 231 15.32 4.33 -21.23
C LEU A 231 15.46 5.86 -21.14
N ARG A 232 14.41 6.61 -21.49
CA ARG A 232 14.42 8.07 -21.34
C ARG A 232 14.63 8.51 -19.90
N PHE A 233 13.93 7.87 -18.95
CA PHE A 233 14.07 8.15 -17.53
C PHE A 233 15.49 7.87 -17.04
N LYS A 234 16.06 6.71 -17.41
CA LYS A 234 17.42 6.30 -17.05
C LYS A 234 18.46 7.28 -17.62
N GLU A 235 18.37 7.61 -18.91
CA GLU A 235 19.34 8.52 -19.55
C GLU A 235 19.23 9.95 -18.99
N HIS A 236 18.00 10.42 -18.70
CA HIS A 236 17.79 11.75 -18.14
C HIS A 236 18.45 11.92 -16.77
N HIS A 237 18.39 10.89 -15.91
CA HIS A 237 18.97 10.91 -14.56
C HIS A 237 20.41 10.35 -14.52
N GLY A 238 20.90 9.71 -15.56
CA GLY A 238 22.28 9.24 -15.70
C GLY A 238 22.65 8.00 -14.89
N PHE A 239 21.71 7.35 -14.22
CA PHE A 239 22.01 6.17 -13.38
C PHE A 239 22.23 4.88 -14.18
N ILE A 240 22.95 3.93 -13.60
CA ILE A 240 23.09 2.58 -14.14
C ILE A 240 21.92 1.72 -13.63
N ALA A 241 21.14 1.15 -14.52
CA ALA A 241 20.09 0.19 -14.16
C ALA A 241 20.66 -1.21 -14.05
N ALA A 242 20.42 -1.85 -12.91
CA ALA A 242 20.72 -3.25 -12.64
C ALA A 242 19.42 -4.00 -12.31
N PHE A 243 19.38 -5.30 -12.66
CA PHE A 243 18.19 -6.11 -12.43
C PHE A 243 18.58 -7.38 -11.71
N CYS A 244 17.82 -7.74 -10.69
CA CYS A 244 17.99 -9.00 -10.00
C CYS A 244 17.66 -10.17 -10.94
N ASN A 245 18.38 -11.29 -10.77
CA ASN A 245 18.09 -12.49 -11.55
C ASN A 245 16.72 -13.08 -11.16
N PRO A 246 15.95 -13.59 -12.15
CA PRO A 246 14.70 -14.27 -11.84
C PRO A 246 14.94 -15.42 -10.84
N SER A 247 14.17 -15.47 -9.77
CA SER A 247 14.23 -16.50 -8.72
C SER A 247 15.45 -16.45 -7.78
N SER A 248 16.24 -15.39 -7.77
CA SER A 248 17.39 -15.20 -6.89
C SER A 248 17.01 -14.34 -5.67
N GLY A 249 16.27 -14.92 -4.73
CA GLY A 249 15.82 -14.22 -3.50
C GLY A 249 16.98 -13.64 -2.66
N ASN A 250 18.19 -14.18 -2.81
CA ASN A 250 19.37 -13.71 -2.07
C ASN A 250 19.91 -12.36 -2.55
N GLU A 251 19.63 -11.99 -3.82
CA GLU A 251 20.03 -10.70 -4.37
C GLU A 251 19.15 -9.55 -3.87
N LYS A 252 17.96 -9.88 -3.35
CA LYS A 252 16.95 -8.93 -2.87
C LYS A 252 16.86 -8.81 -1.34
N GLY A 253 17.65 -9.55 -0.60
CA GLY A 253 17.47 -9.71 0.85
C GLY A 253 17.36 -8.41 1.62
N ASN A 254 18.04 -7.35 1.20
CA ASN A 254 17.94 -6.05 1.86
C ASN A 254 16.61 -5.36 1.55
N VAL A 255 16.22 -5.21 0.28
CA VAL A 255 15.02 -4.48 -0.10
C VAL A 255 13.74 -5.18 0.35
N GLU A 256 13.67 -6.53 0.29
CA GLU A 256 12.51 -7.28 0.80
C GLU A 256 12.33 -7.09 2.31
N ASN A 257 13.44 -7.09 3.06
CA ASN A 257 13.42 -6.80 4.49
C ASN A 257 12.97 -5.35 4.77
N LYS A 258 13.45 -4.37 4.00
CA LYS A 258 13.07 -2.96 4.11
C LYS A 258 11.61 -2.73 3.74
N VAL A 259 11.11 -3.33 2.65
CA VAL A 259 9.68 -3.31 2.30
C VAL A 259 8.84 -3.80 3.48
N GLY A 260 9.18 -4.93 4.08
CA GLY A 260 8.49 -5.45 5.26
C GLY A 260 8.65 -4.56 6.49
N TYR A 261 9.82 -3.95 6.70
CA TYR A 261 10.12 -3.04 7.80
C TYR A 261 9.27 -1.77 7.69
N HIS A 262 9.33 -1.07 6.56
CA HIS A 262 8.60 0.19 6.36
C HIS A 262 7.09 -0.02 6.48
N ARG A 263 6.53 -1.09 5.92
CA ARG A 263 5.11 -1.39 6.08
C ARG A 263 4.70 -1.50 7.54
N ARG A 264 5.48 -2.22 8.36
CA ARG A 264 5.14 -2.45 9.77
C ARG A 264 5.34 -1.22 10.65
N ASN A 265 6.31 -0.36 10.34
CA ASN A 265 6.67 0.76 11.20
C ASN A 265 6.08 2.10 10.75
N PHE A 266 5.77 2.26 9.44
CA PHE A 266 5.28 3.54 8.90
C PHE A 266 3.81 3.48 8.50
N LEU A 267 3.31 2.27 8.13
CA LEU A 267 1.97 2.09 7.60
C LEU A 267 1.09 1.21 8.51
N VAL A 268 1.42 1.13 9.80
CA VAL A 268 0.63 0.49 10.86
C VAL A 268 0.50 1.47 12.02
N PRO A 269 -0.73 1.76 12.51
CA PRO A 269 -2.03 1.34 11.97
C PRO A 269 -2.25 1.77 10.53
N VAL A 270 -3.32 1.25 9.88
CA VAL A 270 -3.66 1.65 8.51
C VAL A 270 -3.78 3.17 8.44
N PRO A 271 -3.00 3.84 7.58
CA PRO A 271 -3.00 5.30 7.52
C PRO A 271 -4.35 5.88 7.10
N GLU A 272 -4.71 7.00 7.71
CA GLU A 272 -5.89 7.79 7.36
C GLU A 272 -5.48 9.26 7.25
N PHE A 273 -5.81 9.90 6.11
CA PHE A 273 -5.44 11.27 5.79
C PHE A 273 -6.40 11.88 4.74
N ASP A 274 -6.32 13.19 4.57
CA ASP A 274 -7.14 13.91 3.60
C ASP A 274 -6.44 14.12 2.25
N ASP A 275 -5.10 14.22 2.26
CA ASP A 275 -4.29 14.49 1.08
C ASP A 275 -3.09 13.55 1.00
N LEU A 276 -3.04 12.75 -0.09
CA LEU A 276 -1.98 11.78 -0.32
C LEU A 276 -0.61 12.44 -0.57
N GLU A 277 -0.59 13.62 -1.19
CA GLU A 277 0.66 14.32 -1.49
C GLU A 277 1.29 14.86 -0.20
N GLU A 278 0.49 15.42 0.70
CA GLU A 278 0.92 15.89 2.01
C GLU A 278 1.42 14.73 2.87
N TYR A 279 0.67 13.63 2.89
CA TYR A 279 1.09 12.44 3.61
C TYR A 279 2.41 11.84 3.07
N ASN A 280 2.64 11.90 1.76
CA ASN A 280 3.91 11.48 1.16
C ASN A 280 5.09 12.36 1.58
N LYS A 281 4.90 13.67 1.80
CA LYS A 281 5.94 14.54 2.39
C LYS A 281 6.27 14.11 3.82
N GLU A 282 5.24 13.84 4.62
CA GLU A 282 5.41 13.33 5.98
C GLU A 282 6.15 11.98 5.99
N LEU A 283 5.88 11.08 5.04
CA LEU A 283 6.59 9.80 4.93
C LEU A 283 8.09 9.99 4.63
N LEU A 284 8.49 10.99 3.85
CA LEU A 284 9.90 11.32 3.65
C LEU A 284 10.57 11.81 4.93
N GLU A 285 9.89 12.68 5.68
CA GLU A 285 10.39 13.15 6.97
C GLU A 285 10.50 12.01 8.00
N ARG A 286 9.52 11.11 8.05
CA ARG A 286 9.57 9.91 8.89
C ARG A 286 10.72 9.00 8.49
N SER A 287 11.01 8.89 7.18
CA SER A 287 12.15 8.12 6.68
C SER A 287 13.47 8.67 7.20
N VAL A 288 13.65 9.99 7.20
CA VAL A 288 14.87 10.63 7.74
C VAL A 288 14.95 10.44 9.26
N ARG A 289 13.87 10.61 10.00
CA ARG A 289 13.85 10.32 11.45
C ARG A 289 14.20 8.87 11.77
N ASP A 290 13.85 7.91 10.90
CA ASP A 290 14.25 6.51 11.06
C ASP A 290 15.76 6.30 10.87
N HIS A 291 16.45 7.22 10.21
CA HIS A 291 17.91 7.17 10.04
C HIS A 291 18.69 7.49 11.32
N ASP A 292 18.05 8.00 12.37
CA ASP A 292 18.69 8.20 13.69
C ASP A 292 19.00 6.88 14.41
N ARG A 293 18.46 5.75 13.92
CA ARG A 293 18.73 4.42 14.47
C ARG A 293 20.16 3.98 14.20
N GLU A 294 20.72 3.22 15.14
CA GLU A 294 21.98 2.52 14.95
C GLU A 294 21.89 1.49 13.82
N HIS A 295 22.96 1.37 13.06
CA HIS A 295 23.06 0.36 12.02
C HIS A 295 23.28 -1.03 12.64
N TYR A 296 22.56 -2.04 12.14
CA TYR A 296 22.51 -3.41 12.71
C TYR A 296 23.83 -4.21 12.61
N ARG A 297 24.84 -3.75 11.86
CA ARG A 297 26.14 -4.44 11.65
C ARG A 297 27.35 -3.52 11.67
N ARG A 298 27.17 -2.24 11.46
CA ARG A 298 28.26 -1.24 11.36
C ARG A 298 28.14 -0.27 12.53
N GLU A 299 29.25 0.26 12.98
CA GLU A 299 29.25 1.33 13.97
C GLU A 299 28.70 2.62 13.36
N GLY A 300 27.92 3.36 14.16
CA GLY A 300 27.26 4.60 13.79
C GLY A 300 25.80 4.46 13.42
N THR A 301 25.12 5.59 13.27
CA THR A 301 23.73 5.67 12.87
C THR A 301 23.57 5.43 11.36
N ILE A 302 22.35 5.06 10.95
CA ILE A 302 22.03 4.92 9.53
C ILE A 302 22.25 6.25 8.80
N GLY A 303 21.90 7.40 9.44
CA GLY A 303 22.11 8.73 8.88
C GLY A 303 23.58 9.06 8.64
N GLU A 304 24.46 8.81 9.62
CA GLU A 304 25.92 9.00 9.46
C GLU A 304 26.49 8.17 8.30
N LEU A 305 26.03 6.93 8.18
CA LEU A 305 26.44 6.06 7.07
C LEU A 305 25.83 6.51 5.73
N HIS A 306 24.62 7.08 5.73
CA HIS A 306 23.98 7.60 4.53
C HIS A 306 24.65 8.85 3.97
N GLU A 307 25.27 9.67 4.81
CA GLU A 307 26.12 10.78 4.31
C GLU A 307 27.26 10.28 3.42
N GLN A 308 27.76 9.05 3.64
CA GLN A 308 28.72 8.43 2.73
C GLN A 308 28.07 8.06 1.39
N ASP A 309 26.79 7.54 1.40
CA ASP A 309 26.05 7.27 0.18
C ASP A 309 25.80 8.56 -0.62
N LYS A 310 25.46 9.66 0.06
CA LYS A 310 25.24 10.97 -0.56
C LYS A 310 26.46 11.50 -1.32
N THR A 311 27.67 11.22 -0.84
CA THR A 311 28.90 11.63 -1.56
C THR A 311 29.07 10.94 -2.91
N ALA A 312 28.40 9.81 -3.13
CA ALA A 312 28.48 9.01 -4.35
C ALA A 312 27.25 9.18 -5.27
N LEU A 313 26.28 10.02 -4.87
CA LEU A 313 25.13 10.34 -5.71
C LEU A 313 25.52 11.17 -6.91
N LEU A 314 24.79 10.98 -8.02
CA LEU A 314 24.87 11.84 -9.19
C LEU A 314 24.10 13.14 -8.92
N PRO A 315 24.50 14.27 -9.54
CA PRO A 315 23.77 15.51 -9.41
C PRO A 315 22.35 15.38 -9.99
N LEU A 316 21.40 16.11 -9.42
CA LEU A 316 20.05 16.21 -9.99
C LEU A 316 20.08 16.85 -11.37
N PRO A 317 19.23 16.40 -12.31
CA PRO A 317 19.08 17.05 -13.61
C PRO A 317 18.64 18.52 -13.44
N THR A 318 19.15 19.41 -14.28
CA THR A 318 18.78 20.83 -14.27
C THR A 318 17.35 21.06 -14.76
N VAL A 319 16.81 20.15 -15.58
CA VAL A 319 15.45 20.19 -16.09
C VAL A 319 14.66 19.07 -15.42
N PRO A 320 13.51 19.34 -14.79
CA PRO A 320 12.67 18.30 -14.20
C PRO A 320 12.21 17.28 -15.26
N PHE A 321 12.17 16.01 -14.88
CA PHE A 321 11.63 14.96 -15.74
C PHE A 321 10.11 14.95 -15.72
N ASP A 322 9.46 14.97 -16.88
CA ASP A 322 8.01 14.78 -16.95
C ASP A 322 7.65 13.29 -16.86
N CYS A 323 7.16 12.87 -15.70
CA CYS A 323 6.76 11.50 -15.40
C CYS A 323 5.44 11.10 -16.09
N SER A 324 4.77 12.04 -16.76
CA SER A 324 3.46 11.81 -17.38
C SER A 324 3.53 10.88 -18.58
N ARG A 325 2.43 10.20 -18.84
CA ARG A 325 2.18 9.44 -20.06
C ARG A 325 1.24 10.23 -20.96
N TYR A 326 1.59 10.39 -22.23
CA TYR A 326 0.77 11.06 -23.23
C TYR A 326 0.23 10.03 -24.21
N GLU A 327 -1.09 9.94 -24.32
CA GLU A 327 -1.76 9.03 -25.25
C GLU A 327 -2.95 9.71 -25.92
N THR A 328 -3.21 9.35 -27.18
CA THR A 328 -4.35 9.87 -27.94
C THR A 328 -5.52 8.87 -27.87
N TYR A 329 -6.64 9.32 -27.34
CA TYR A 329 -7.86 8.54 -27.24
C TYR A 329 -8.93 9.03 -28.20
N ARG A 330 -9.71 8.08 -28.75
CA ARG A 330 -10.91 8.39 -29.50
C ARG A 330 -12.06 8.65 -28.52
N ILE A 331 -12.73 9.79 -28.71
CA ILE A 331 -13.89 10.17 -27.91
C ILE A 331 -15.16 9.57 -28.52
N ASP A 332 -16.01 9.01 -27.70
CA ASP A 332 -17.29 8.43 -28.10
C ASP A 332 -18.35 9.50 -28.44
N ASN A 333 -19.55 9.06 -28.79
CA ASN A 333 -20.66 9.95 -29.11
C ASN A 333 -21.16 10.78 -27.93
N CYS A 334 -20.79 10.39 -26.70
CA CYS A 334 -21.18 11.04 -25.45
C CYS A 334 -20.08 11.97 -24.90
N GLY A 335 -18.97 12.15 -25.62
CA GLY A 335 -17.86 12.97 -25.14
C GLY A 335 -16.96 12.25 -24.12
N LYS A 336 -16.93 10.91 -24.14
CA LYS A 336 -16.19 10.09 -23.16
C LYS A 336 -15.12 9.24 -23.83
N PHE A 337 -14.12 8.81 -23.06
CA PHE A 337 -13.09 7.86 -23.50
C PHE A 337 -12.78 6.86 -22.39
N LYS A 338 -12.10 5.77 -22.72
CA LYS A 338 -11.77 4.70 -21.78
C LYS A 338 -10.27 4.48 -21.73
N ILE A 339 -9.74 4.39 -20.49
CA ILE A 339 -8.39 3.95 -20.19
C ILE A 339 -8.47 2.51 -19.66
N ASP A 340 -7.57 1.64 -20.09
CA ASP A 340 -7.44 0.24 -19.69
C ASP A 340 -8.76 -0.58 -19.83
N GLY A 341 -9.70 -0.10 -20.63
CA GLY A 341 -10.97 -0.76 -20.91
C GLY A 341 -12.03 -0.70 -19.80
N ILE A 342 -11.66 -0.26 -18.59
CA ILE A 342 -12.53 -0.24 -17.40
C ILE A 342 -12.77 1.15 -16.81
N TYR A 343 -11.88 2.10 -17.04
CA TYR A 343 -12.00 3.45 -16.50
C TYR A 343 -12.52 4.42 -17.56
N THR A 344 -13.70 4.95 -17.34
CA THR A 344 -14.35 5.91 -18.26
C THR A 344 -14.14 7.33 -17.73
N TYR A 345 -13.70 8.23 -18.60
CA TYR A 345 -13.51 9.65 -18.30
C TYR A 345 -14.28 10.51 -19.31
N SER A 346 -14.90 11.56 -18.83
CA SER A 346 -15.56 12.51 -19.70
C SER A 346 -14.61 13.63 -20.17
N THR A 347 -14.91 14.20 -21.31
CA THR A 347 -14.35 15.48 -21.78
C THR A 347 -15.45 16.55 -21.73
N ALA A 348 -15.97 16.89 -22.89
CA ALA A 348 -17.19 17.68 -23.04
C ALA A 348 -17.93 17.23 -24.30
N PRO A 349 -19.25 17.38 -24.40
CA PRO A 349 -20.03 16.94 -25.57
C PRO A 349 -19.53 17.49 -26.90
N LYS A 350 -18.92 18.68 -26.91
CA LYS A 350 -18.34 19.31 -28.13
C LYS A 350 -17.17 18.52 -28.75
N TYR A 351 -16.51 17.64 -27.97
CA TYR A 351 -15.43 16.79 -28.45
C TYR A 351 -15.89 15.41 -28.92
N ALA A 352 -17.21 15.14 -28.96
CA ALA A 352 -17.74 13.87 -29.42
C ALA A 352 -17.18 13.51 -30.82
N ARG A 353 -16.80 12.23 -30.99
CA ARG A 353 -16.22 11.65 -32.21
C ARG A 353 -14.84 12.21 -32.63
N SER A 354 -14.23 13.07 -31.83
CA SER A 354 -12.87 13.57 -32.07
C SER A 354 -11.79 12.63 -31.49
N ARG A 355 -10.53 13.01 -31.69
CA ARG A 355 -9.37 12.44 -30.97
C ARG A 355 -8.81 13.51 -30.05
N VAL A 356 -8.50 13.11 -28.83
CA VAL A 356 -8.02 14.01 -27.79
C VAL A 356 -6.73 13.45 -27.21
N LEU A 357 -5.70 14.28 -27.10
CA LEU A 357 -4.48 13.96 -26.38
C LEU A 357 -4.80 13.97 -24.88
N VAL A 358 -4.36 12.96 -24.15
CA VAL A 358 -4.57 12.84 -22.73
C VAL A 358 -3.24 12.72 -22.01
N ARG A 359 -2.99 13.60 -21.06
CA ARG A 359 -1.88 13.53 -20.12
C ARG A 359 -2.31 12.73 -18.90
N ILE A 360 -1.53 11.70 -18.54
CA ILE A 360 -1.83 10.78 -17.45
C ILE A 360 -0.66 10.80 -16.48
N THR A 361 -0.92 11.20 -15.23
CA THR A 361 0.02 11.18 -14.10
C THR A 361 -0.27 10.01 -13.15
N SER A 362 0.39 9.93 -12.03
CA SER A 362 0.10 8.95 -10.98
C SER A 362 -1.28 9.16 -10.34
N ASP A 363 -1.79 10.41 -10.31
CA ASP A 363 -3.00 10.83 -9.59
C ASP A 363 -4.08 11.45 -10.46
N LYS A 364 -3.73 11.91 -11.69
CA LYS A 364 -4.63 12.67 -12.57
C LYS A 364 -4.70 12.13 -13.99
N VAL A 365 -5.83 12.40 -14.63
CA VAL A 365 -6.08 12.19 -16.07
C VAL A 365 -6.60 13.49 -16.64
N ILE A 366 -5.84 14.07 -17.58
CA ILE A 366 -6.04 15.42 -18.10
C ILE A 366 -6.18 15.36 -19.63
N PRO A 367 -7.41 15.28 -20.17
CA PRO A 367 -7.63 15.46 -21.60
C PRO A 367 -7.33 16.90 -22.02
N MET A 368 -6.64 17.07 -23.15
CA MET A 368 -6.16 18.34 -23.66
C MET A 368 -6.75 18.67 -25.01
N ASP A 369 -6.97 19.96 -25.28
CA ASP A 369 -7.42 20.44 -26.58
C ASP A 369 -6.28 20.44 -27.63
N GLU A 370 -6.59 20.84 -28.86
CA GLU A 370 -5.62 20.93 -29.99
C GLU A 370 -4.46 21.89 -29.67
N SER A 371 -4.66 22.84 -28.78
CA SER A 371 -3.61 23.78 -28.31
C SER A 371 -2.88 23.27 -27.06
N GLN A 372 -3.06 22.00 -26.70
CA GLN A 372 -2.50 21.34 -25.51
C GLN A 372 -2.92 22.01 -24.17
N ARG A 373 -4.07 22.68 -24.15
CA ARG A 373 -4.64 23.23 -22.92
C ARG A 373 -5.58 22.20 -22.28
N PRO A 374 -5.59 22.09 -20.96
CA PRO A 374 -6.50 21.19 -20.24
C PRO A 374 -7.97 21.48 -20.61
N ILE A 375 -8.70 20.46 -21.02
CA ILE A 375 -10.15 20.52 -21.20
C ILE A 375 -10.84 20.37 -19.84
N THR A 376 -10.35 19.43 -19.06
CA THR A 376 -10.77 19.15 -17.70
C THR A 376 -9.68 18.35 -16.98
N GLU A 377 -9.80 18.23 -15.67
CA GLU A 377 -8.91 17.43 -14.84
C GLU A 377 -9.75 16.42 -14.07
N HIS A 378 -9.36 15.16 -14.09
CA HIS A 378 -9.98 14.08 -13.33
C HIS A 378 -8.99 13.47 -12.38
N ALA A 379 -9.42 13.10 -11.19
CA ALA A 379 -8.67 12.15 -10.37
C ALA A 379 -8.54 10.83 -11.11
N ARG A 380 -7.33 10.26 -11.16
CA ARG A 380 -7.10 8.97 -11.78
C ARG A 380 -7.81 7.86 -11.02
N LEU A 381 -8.57 7.06 -11.73
CA LEU A 381 -9.30 5.93 -11.18
C LEU A 381 -8.40 4.71 -11.04
N TYR A 382 -8.58 3.99 -9.96
CA TYR A 382 -7.84 2.78 -9.62
C TYR A 382 -8.78 1.69 -9.12
N GLY A 383 -8.36 0.44 -9.19
CA GLY A 383 -9.13 -0.71 -8.73
C GLY A 383 -9.39 -1.75 -9.81
N LYS A 384 -10.31 -2.68 -9.57
CA LYS A 384 -10.59 -3.80 -10.49
C LYS A 384 -11.98 -3.72 -11.13
N SER A 385 -12.84 -2.85 -10.63
CA SER A 385 -14.19 -2.65 -11.12
C SER A 385 -14.24 -1.55 -12.19
N ARG A 386 -15.30 -1.59 -13.01
CA ARG A 386 -15.58 -0.48 -13.92
C ARG A 386 -15.96 0.75 -13.12
N GLN A 387 -15.32 1.86 -13.44
CA GLN A 387 -15.53 3.15 -12.78
C GLN A 387 -15.65 4.25 -13.82
N GLU A 388 -16.30 5.34 -13.44
CA GLU A 388 -16.48 6.51 -14.28
C GLU A 388 -16.23 7.78 -13.50
N SER A 389 -15.46 8.71 -14.12
CA SER A 389 -15.24 10.07 -13.63
C SER A 389 -15.84 11.06 -14.62
N MET A 390 -16.77 11.88 -14.13
CA MET A 390 -17.60 12.75 -14.95
C MET A 390 -17.35 14.23 -14.62
N ASN A 391 -16.99 15.04 -15.62
CA ASN A 391 -17.10 16.48 -15.52
C ASN A 391 -18.54 16.88 -15.89
N TRP A 392 -19.34 17.18 -14.89
CA TRP A 392 -20.77 17.46 -15.04
C TRP A 392 -21.06 18.80 -15.71
N ILE A 393 -20.22 19.81 -15.52
CA ILE A 393 -20.49 21.19 -15.91
C ILE A 393 -20.84 21.34 -17.41
N PRO A 394 -20.06 20.82 -18.37
CA PRO A 394 -20.40 20.94 -19.79
C PRO A 394 -21.71 20.27 -20.19
N TYR A 395 -22.03 19.14 -19.54
CA TYR A 395 -23.25 18.37 -19.82
C TYR A 395 -24.48 19.06 -19.25
N LEU A 396 -24.43 19.53 -18.02
CA LEU A 396 -25.51 20.29 -17.40
C LEU A 396 -25.77 21.60 -18.15
N THR A 397 -24.70 22.30 -18.58
CA THR A 397 -24.80 23.53 -19.36
C THR A 397 -25.47 23.27 -20.73
N GLN A 398 -25.12 22.18 -21.40
CA GLN A 398 -25.75 21.82 -22.67
C GLN A 398 -27.22 21.45 -22.49
N LEU A 399 -27.54 20.66 -21.46
CA LEU A 399 -28.91 20.26 -21.13
C LEU A 399 -29.77 21.42 -20.68
N SER A 400 -29.21 22.41 -20.00
CA SER A 400 -29.94 23.63 -19.60
C SER A 400 -30.47 24.41 -20.82
N ARG A 401 -29.77 24.37 -21.94
CA ARG A 401 -30.18 25.00 -23.22
C ARG A 401 -31.23 24.18 -23.98
N ASN A 402 -31.24 22.86 -23.76
CA ASN A 402 -32.19 21.94 -24.42
C ASN A 402 -32.79 20.93 -23.43
N PRO A 403 -33.63 21.36 -22.46
CA PRO A 403 -34.15 20.50 -21.41
C PRO A 403 -35.04 19.36 -21.94
N GLY A 404 -35.62 19.53 -23.13
CA GLY A 404 -36.42 18.50 -23.77
C GLY A 404 -35.65 17.21 -24.11
N ALA A 405 -34.34 17.31 -24.28
CA ALA A 405 -33.47 16.18 -24.54
C ALA A 405 -33.09 15.39 -23.25
N LEU A 406 -33.29 15.96 -22.07
CA LEU A 406 -32.82 15.41 -20.81
C LEU A 406 -33.16 13.93 -20.59
N LYS A 407 -34.45 13.56 -20.74
CA LYS A 407 -34.92 12.19 -20.50
C LYS A 407 -34.44 11.16 -21.54
N TYR A 408 -33.96 11.63 -22.67
CA TYR A 408 -33.46 10.78 -23.77
C TYR A 408 -31.95 10.66 -23.77
N THR A 409 -31.26 11.31 -22.83
CA THR A 409 -29.81 11.24 -22.71
C THR A 409 -29.42 10.26 -21.62
N GLY A 410 -28.34 9.52 -21.83
CA GLY A 410 -27.74 8.69 -20.78
C GLY A 410 -27.29 9.46 -19.54
N VAL A 411 -27.17 10.79 -19.65
CA VAL A 411 -26.83 11.69 -18.54
C VAL A 411 -27.94 11.69 -17.47
N TYR A 412 -29.20 11.62 -17.88
CA TYR A 412 -30.33 11.61 -16.95
C TYR A 412 -30.27 10.42 -15.98
N SER A 413 -30.00 9.22 -16.47
CA SER A 413 -29.91 8.02 -15.63
C SER A 413 -28.69 8.01 -14.70
N MET A 414 -27.70 8.88 -14.93
CA MET A 414 -26.52 9.04 -14.09
C MET A 414 -26.72 10.09 -12.98
N LEU A 415 -27.76 10.92 -13.07
CA LEU A 415 -28.11 11.86 -12.01
C LEU A 415 -28.65 11.07 -10.79
N PRO A 416 -28.38 11.52 -9.55
CA PRO A 416 -29.00 10.96 -8.36
C PRO A 416 -30.54 10.97 -8.47
N GLU A 417 -31.17 9.94 -7.91
CA GLU A 417 -32.64 9.77 -7.99
C GLU A 417 -33.40 10.99 -7.47
N THR A 418 -32.92 11.60 -6.37
CA THR A 418 -33.48 12.82 -5.80
C THR A 418 -33.48 13.99 -6.79
N VAL A 419 -32.40 14.15 -7.56
CA VAL A 419 -32.30 15.17 -8.61
C VAL A 419 -33.25 14.87 -9.76
N GLN A 420 -33.39 13.59 -10.14
CA GLN A 420 -34.35 13.16 -11.17
C GLN A 420 -35.80 13.47 -10.74
N VAL A 421 -36.16 13.16 -9.49
CA VAL A 421 -37.46 13.46 -8.90
C VAL A 421 -37.72 14.96 -8.91
N TYR A 422 -36.78 15.77 -8.47
CA TYR A 422 -36.88 17.22 -8.48
C TYR A 422 -37.13 17.77 -9.88
N LEU A 423 -36.36 17.34 -10.87
CA LEU A 423 -36.50 17.77 -12.26
C LEU A 423 -37.81 17.31 -12.88
N ASN A 424 -38.30 16.10 -12.55
CA ASN A 424 -39.57 15.59 -13.09
C ASN A 424 -40.79 16.38 -12.62
N GLY A 425 -40.73 17.00 -11.45
CA GLY A 425 -41.79 17.84 -10.92
C GLY A 425 -41.92 19.22 -11.60
N LEU A 426 -40.99 19.56 -12.50
CA LEU A 426 -40.91 20.89 -13.11
C LEU A 426 -41.28 20.87 -14.59
N ASN A 427 -41.78 22.01 -15.10
CA ASN A 427 -41.94 22.21 -16.55
C ASN A 427 -40.58 22.37 -17.25
N LYS A 428 -40.54 22.19 -18.60
CA LYS A 428 -39.29 22.25 -19.38
C LYS A 428 -38.47 23.52 -19.19
N ARG A 429 -39.13 24.68 -19.06
CA ARG A 429 -38.45 25.98 -18.85
C ARG A 429 -37.73 26.04 -17.52
N ASP A 430 -38.39 25.58 -16.47
CA ASP A 430 -37.83 25.60 -15.12
C ASP A 430 -36.77 24.47 -14.93
N GLN A 431 -36.94 23.31 -15.59
CA GLN A 431 -35.88 22.31 -15.70
C GLN A 431 -34.57 22.92 -16.23
N GLY A 432 -34.66 23.73 -17.31
CA GLY A 432 -33.48 24.39 -17.87
C GLY A 432 -32.82 25.38 -16.90
N LYS A 433 -33.63 26.14 -16.15
CA LYS A 433 -33.09 27.03 -15.13
C LYS A 433 -32.40 26.27 -13.99
N VAL A 434 -33.03 25.21 -13.49
CA VAL A 434 -32.45 24.34 -12.44
C VAL A 434 -31.14 23.71 -12.90
N LEU A 435 -31.09 23.17 -14.13
CA LEU A 435 -29.85 22.60 -14.67
C LEU A 435 -28.73 23.64 -14.80
N LYS A 436 -29.08 24.90 -15.14
CA LYS A 436 -28.11 25.99 -15.16
C LYS A 436 -27.61 26.36 -13.77
N VAL A 437 -28.51 26.42 -12.78
CA VAL A 437 -28.14 26.65 -11.39
C VAL A 437 -27.28 25.50 -10.87
N LEU A 438 -27.68 24.26 -11.13
CA LEU A 438 -26.90 23.06 -10.76
C LEU A 438 -25.50 23.08 -11.35
N ALA A 439 -25.33 23.51 -12.62
CA ALA A 439 -24.02 23.70 -13.23
C ALA A 439 -23.19 24.73 -12.46
N GLY A 440 -23.76 25.89 -12.12
CA GLY A 440 -23.07 26.92 -11.36
C GLY A 440 -22.70 26.51 -9.93
N LEU A 441 -23.61 25.80 -9.24
CA LEU A 441 -23.31 25.23 -7.91
C LEU A 441 -22.21 24.15 -7.97
N THR A 442 -22.24 23.33 -9.04
CA THR A 442 -21.21 22.33 -9.29
C THR A 442 -19.83 22.95 -9.53
N GLU A 443 -19.78 24.07 -10.27
CA GLU A 443 -18.54 24.81 -10.53
C GLU A 443 -17.97 25.42 -9.23
N ARG A 444 -18.82 25.89 -8.33
CA ARG A 444 -18.43 26.54 -7.08
C ARG A 444 -17.98 25.54 -6.00
N ASP A 445 -18.76 24.49 -5.75
CA ASP A 445 -18.62 23.63 -4.58
C ASP A 445 -18.56 22.13 -4.90
N GLY A 446 -18.59 21.76 -6.19
CA GLY A 446 -18.56 20.39 -6.67
C GLY A 446 -19.95 19.74 -6.78
N PHE A 447 -20.03 18.68 -7.63
CA PHE A 447 -21.30 18.04 -7.98
C PHE A 447 -21.97 17.34 -6.78
N ALA A 448 -21.19 16.74 -5.88
CA ALA A 448 -21.73 16.06 -4.70
C ALA A 448 -22.51 17.03 -3.79
N LYS A 449 -21.89 18.15 -3.41
CA LYS A 449 -22.51 19.18 -2.57
C LYS A 449 -23.72 19.85 -3.25
N ALA A 450 -23.62 20.07 -4.57
CA ALA A 450 -24.72 20.64 -5.33
C ALA A 450 -25.94 19.70 -5.38
N THR A 451 -25.72 18.38 -5.54
CA THR A 451 -26.81 17.39 -5.54
C THR A 451 -27.37 17.12 -4.14
N GLU A 452 -26.53 17.16 -3.09
CA GLU A 452 -26.98 17.09 -1.70
C GLU A 452 -27.95 18.23 -1.37
N SER A 453 -27.64 19.44 -1.81
CA SER A 453 -28.54 20.59 -1.62
C SER A 453 -29.88 20.44 -2.33
N ILE A 454 -29.91 19.80 -3.50
CA ILE A 454 -31.18 19.44 -4.17
C ILE A 454 -31.93 18.37 -3.37
N SER A 455 -31.23 17.38 -2.83
CA SER A 455 -31.85 16.34 -2.01
C SER A 455 -32.51 16.95 -0.76
N GLU A 456 -31.83 17.93 -0.12
CA GLU A 456 -32.38 18.67 1.01
C GLU A 456 -33.53 19.56 0.59
N ALA A 457 -33.47 20.19 -0.59
CA ALA A 457 -34.59 20.97 -1.13
C ALA A 457 -35.83 20.12 -1.36
N VAL A 458 -35.66 18.87 -1.84
CA VAL A 458 -36.76 17.90 -1.99
C VAL A 458 -37.38 17.57 -0.63
N SER A 459 -36.55 17.31 0.38
CA SER A 459 -37.02 16.98 1.74
C SER A 459 -37.82 18.12 2.39
N ARG A 460 -37.52 19.37 2.04
CA ARG A 460 -38.18 20.60 2.55
C ARG A 460 -39.26 21.16 1.63
N ASP A 461 -39.60 20.49 0.55
CA ASP A 461 -40.53 20.95 -0.51
C ASP A 461 -40.16 22.34 -1.09
N VAL A 462 -38.87 22.66 -1.15
CA VAL A 462 -38.35 23.89 -1.76
C VAL A 462 -38.28 23.71 -3.26
N ARG A 463 -39.08 24.54 -4.00
CA ARG A 463 -39.18 24.42 -5.47
C ARG A 463 -38.67 25.63 -6.24
N ASP A 464 -38.49 26.75 -5.57
CA ASP A 464 -37.97 27.95 -6.21
C ASP A 464 -36.43 27.98 -6.22
N LEU A 465 -35.88 28.63 -7.24
CA LEU A 465 -34.43 28.66 -7.50
C LEU A 465 -33.65 29.53 -6.48
N GLU A 466 -34.24 30.61 -6.01
CA GLU A 466 -33.57 31.52 -5.08
C GLU A 466 -33.39 30.82 -3.73
N SER A 467 -34.45 30.16 -3.27
CA SER A 467 -34.41 29.36 -2.05
C SER A 467 -33.45 28.19 -2.16
N LEU A 468 -33.33 27.52 -3.35
CA LEU A 468 -32.36 26.48 -3.58
C LEU A 468 -30.91 27.01 -3.45
N VAL A 469 -30.62 28.16 -4.07
CA VAL A 469 -29.28 28.78 -3.98
C VAL A 469 -28.96 29.19 -2.54
N THR A 470 -29.95 29.76 -1.85
CA THR A 470 -29.80 30.14 -0.45
C THR A 470 -29.59 28.94 0.45
N LEU A 471 -30.36 27.84 0.26
CA LEU A 471 -30.21 26.59 0.97
C LEU A 471 -28.81 25.99 0.77
N HIS A 472 -28.33 25.96 -0.49
CA HIS A 472 -26.99 25.51 -0.80
C HIS A 472 -25.92 26.31 -0.07
N SER A 473 -26.05 27.64 -0.05
CA SER A 473 -25.12 28.50 0.66
C SER A 473 -25.15 28.25 2.17
N HIS A 474 -26.33 28.03 2.76
CA HIS A 474 -26.44 27.68 4.18
C HIS A 474 -25.83 26.32 4.54
N LEU A 475 -25.94 25.31 3.66
CA LEU A 475 -25.39 23.99 3.90
C LEU A 475 -23.87 23.96 3.77
N ASN A 476 -23.31 24.80 2.90
CA ASN A 476 -21.89 24.76 2.53
C ASN A 476 -21.06 25.95 3.04
N GLN A 477 -21.69 26.95 3.68
CA GLN A 477 -20.93 27.95 4.42
C GLN A 477 -20.40 27.31 5.71
N ASP A 478 -19.10 27.32 5.88
CA ASP A 478 -18.50 27.14 7.19
C ASP A 478 -19.15 28.18 8.12
N ARG A 479 -19.96 27.69 9.04
CA ARG A 479 -20.48 28.53 10.12
C ARG A 479 -19.30 28.91 11.02
N VAL A 480 -18.51 29.86 10.58
CA VAL A 480 -17.79 30.70 11.53
C VAL A 480 -18.89 31.45 12.28
N THR A 481 -19.41 30.80 13.31
CA THR A 481 -20.12 31.51 14.36
C THR A 481 -19.03 32.30 15.09
N GLU A 482 -18.58 33.41 14.50
CA GLU A 482 -18.14 34.53 15.30
C GLU A 482 -19.32 34.82 16.19
N ARG A 483 -19.25 34.39 17.44
CA ARG A 483 -20.09 34.96 18.49
C ARG A 483 -19.75 36.45 18.46
N MET A 484 -20.58 37.23 17.76
CA MET A 484 -20.59 38.67 17.94
C MET A 484 -20.82 38.86 19.43
N GLU A 485 -19.79 39.16 20.19
CA GLU A 485 -19.94 39.73 21.53
C GLU A 485 -20.59 41.07 21.31
N LEU A 486 -21.92 41.09 21.40
CA LEU A 486 -22.70 42.32 21.44
C LEU A 486 -22.22 43.05 22.67
N ASN A 487 -21.46 44.13 22.45
CA ASN A 487 -21.07 45.02 23.50
C ASN A 487 -22.35 45.71 24.01
N ASN A 488 -22.91 45.18 25.09
CA ASN A 488 -24.22 45.52 25.66
C ASN A 488 -24.34 47.00 26.12
N ALA A 489 -23.29 47.81 25.96
CA ALA A 489 -23.26 49.22 26.47
C ALA A 489 -24.18 50.16 25.69
N HIS A 490 -24.66 49.81 24.51
CA HIS A 490 -25.48 50.70 23.66
C HIS A 490 -26.80 50.07 23.18
N LEU A 491 -27.18 48.91 23.68
CA LEU A 491 -28.51 48.35 23.38
C LEU A 491 -29.55 48.93 24.32
N PRO A 492 -30.64 49.51 23.80
CA PRO A 492 -31.73 49.93 24.67
C PRO A 492 -32.29 48.71 25.40
N ARG A 493 -32.38 48.78 26.73
CA ARG A 493 -33.03 47.73 27.52
C ARG A 493 -34.48 47.65 27.09
N LEU A 494 -34.87 46.54 26.49
CA LEU A 494 -36.27 46.23 26.28
C LEU A 494 -36.95 46.15 27.66
N PRO A 495 -38.13 46.83 27.86
CA PRO A 495 -38.85 46.66 29.10
C PRO A 495 -39.19 45.17 29.29
N GLU A 496 -38.98 44.69 30.51
CA GLU A 496 -39.42 43.33 30.88
C GLU A 496 -40.96 43.29 30.74
N PHE A 497 -41.40 42.55 29.73
CA PHE A 497 -42.83 42.27 29.59
C PHE A 497 -43.14 41.10 30.56
N GLU A 498 -43.71 41.48 31.72
CA GLU A 498 -44.41 40.51 32.56
C GLU A 498 -45.69 40.06 31.82
N PHE A 499 -45.71 38.86 31.34
CA PHE A 499 -46.91 38.20 30.83
C PHE A 499 -47.87 37.96 32.00
N LYS A 500 -48.80 38.84 32.19
CA LYS A 500 -49.92 38.65 33.14
C LYS A 500 -51.01 37.86 32.39
N ILE A 501 -51.02 36.56 32.50
CA ILE A 501 -52.04 35.67 31.91
C ILE A 501 -53.47 36.16 32.15
N PRO A 502 -53.83 36.67 33.35
CA PRO A 502 -55.20 37.20 33.60
C PRO A 502 -55.65 38.36 32.67
N VAL A 503 -54.73 39.08 32.04
CA VAL A 503 -55.09 40.14 31.10
C VAL A 503 -55.64 39.59 29.79
N TYR A 504 -55.21 38.42 29.40
CA TYR A 504 -55.74 37.76 28.21
C TYR A 504 -57.08 37.07 28.46
N ASP A 505 -57.29 36.54 29.65
CA ASP A 505 -58.60 35.98 30.03
C ASP A 505 -59.70 37.07 30.04
N ALA A 506 -59.38 38.26 30.49
CA ALA A 506 -60.30 39.42 30.44
C ALA A 506 -60.64 39.89 28.99
N LEU A 507 -59.73 39.68 28.02
CA LEU A 507 -59.95 39.91 26.59
C LEU A 507 -60.86 38.88 25.94
N LEU A 508 -60.80 37.65 26.39
CA LEU A 508 -61.62 36.52 25.91
C LEU A 508 -63.07 36.62 26.44
N GLU A 509 -63.27 37.17 27.63
CA GLU A 509 -64.61 37.42 28.20
C GLU A 509 -65.32 38.60 27.52
N ARG A 510 -64.57 39.62 27.02
CA ARG A 510 -65.17 40.76 26.28
C ARG A 510 -65.72 40.39 24.90
N ASN A 511 -65.35 39.28 24.33
CA ASN A 511 -65.87 38.82 23.03
C ASN A 511 -67.08 37.87 23.17
N LYS A 512 -67.62 37.67 24.37
CA LYS A 512 -68.85 36.88 24.64
C LYS A 512 -70.05 37.69 25.12
N ALA A 513 -70.03 39.06 25.04
CA ALA A 513 -71.15 39.91 25.35
C ALA A 513 -71.72 40.55 24.08
#